data_8774a2c9c9f11168dc05aa525d160f9b
#
_entry.id   8774a2c9c9f11168dc05aa525d160f9b
#
_cell.length_a   1.000
_cell.length_b   1.000
_cell.length_c   1.000
_cell.angle_alpha   90.00
_cell.angle_beta   90.00
_cell.angle_gamma   90.00
#
_symmetry.space_group_name_H-M   'P 1'
#
loop_
_entity.id
_entity.type
_entity.pdbx_description
1 polymer ?
#
loop_
_entity_poly.entity_id
_entity_poly.type
_entity_poly.pdbx_seq_one_letter_code
_entity_poly.pdbx_strand_id
1 'polypeptide(L)'
;VEPAGWLGSNTTHGAAETLIPSEVPKTKEEVLKEKFTYLKRLEAIEKKGGKLTKHYTMESSLDEMIGEYETAVSEKERTNSVKFQGKMLMAAVTGLEYLNGKFDPFDVKLEGWAEQVHENINDYDEIFAELHEKYHSKAKMAPEIKLLFQLGGSAIMLHMTNTMFKSSMPGMDDIMRQNPDLM
;
A
#
# COMPACT_ATOMS: atom_id res chain seq x y z
N VAL A 1 50.37 8.62 -68.33
CA VAL A 1 49.65 7.68 -68.31
C VAL A 1 49.32 6.86 -67.01
N GLU A 2 48.49 6.65 -66.43
CA GLU A 2 47.80 5.94 -65.62
C GLU A 2 48.00 5.75 -64.26
N PRO A 3 47.11 5.24 -63.53
CA PRO A 3 46.05 5.84 -62.85
C PRO A 3 46.00 5.48 -61.35
N ALA A 4 45.32 6.29 -60.68
CA ALA A 4 45.04 6.25 -59.24
C ALA A 4 44.18 5.07 -58.78
N GLY A 5 44.73 4.34 -57.84
CA GLY A 5 43.98 3.36 -57.09
C GLY A 5 43.00 3.99 -56.10
N TRP A 6 41.77 3.70 -56.26
CA TRP A 6 40.71 4.15 -55.42
C TRP A 6 40.51 3.20 -54.27
N LEU A 7 40.89 3.62 -53.07
CA LEU A 7 40.58 2.88 -51.84
C LEU A 7 39.21 3.28 -51.31
N GLY A 8 38.28 2.40 -51.54
CA GLY A 8 36.98 2.50 -50.89
C GLY A 8 37.09 2.33 -49.39
N SER A 9 36.86 3.39 -48.71
CA SER A 9 36.66 3.40 -47.24
C SER A 9 35.36 2.73 -46.93
N ASN A 10 35.46 1.52 -46.44
CA ASN A 10 34.30 0.79 -45.90
C ASN A 10 34.12 1.17 -44.43
N THR A 11 33.37 2.22 -44.17
CA THR A 11 32.91 2.52 -42.83
C THR A 11 31.79 1.58 -42.45
N THR A 12 32.15 0.48 -41.85
CA THR A 12 31.20 -0.35 -41.14
C THR A 12 30.69 0.41 -39.94
N HIS A 13 29.52 0.96 -40.05
CA HIS A 13 28.74 1.33 -38.90
C HIS A 13 28.43 0.05 -38.12
N GLY A 14 29.20 -0.18 -37.08
CA GLY A 14 28.85 -1.14 -36.05
C GLY A 14 27.60 -0.67 -35.39
N ALA A 15 26.47 -1.20 -35.79
CA ALA A 15 25.27 -1.15 -34.99
C ALA A 15 25.61 -1.79 -33.64
N ALA A 16 25.58 -1.01 -32.62
CA ALA A 16 25.59 -1.52 -31.27
C ALA A 16 24.30 -2.32 -31.10
N GLU A 17 24.43 -3.59 -31.41
CA GLU A 17 23.43 -4.58 -31.07
C GLU A 17 23.33 -4.58 -29.55
N THR A 18 22.32 -3.93 -29.04
CA THR A 18 21.93 -4.03 -27.63
C THR A 18 21.67 -5.51 -27.39
N LEU A 19 22.66 -6.16 -26.80
CA LEU A 19 22.53 -7.51 -26.28
C LEU A 19 21.42 -7.47 -25.23
N ILE A 20 20.21 -7.73 -25.66
CA ILE A 20 19.14 -8.19 -24.79
C ILE A 20 19.70 -9.45 -24.16
N PRO A 21 19.80 -9.55 -22.82
CA PRO A 21 20.23 -10.78 -22.22
C PRO A 21 19.23 -11.84 -22.67
N SER A 22 19.67 -12.73 -23.54
CA SER A 22 18.88 -13.90 -23.90
C SER A 22 18.72 -14.68 -22.61
N GLU A 23 17.51 -14.69 -22.07
CA GLU A 23 17.17 -15.54 -20.93
C GLU A 23 17.58 -16.97 -21.31
N VAL A 24 18.55 -17.49 -20.59
CA VAL A 24 18.99 -18.87 -20.75
C VAL A 24 17.74 -19.73 -20.56
N PRO A 25 17.39 -20.60 -21.51
CA PRO A 25 16.19 -21.41 -21.37
C PRO A 25 16.29 -22.25 -20.10
N LYS A 26 15.36 -22.05 -19.20
CA LYS A 26 15.29 -22.75 -17.92
C LYS A 26 15.16 -24.26 -18.15
N THR A 27 15.86 -25.03 -17.36
CA THR A 27 15.75 -26.48 -17.41
C THR A 27 14.36 -26.93 -16.97
N LYS A 28 13.93 -28.13 -17.39
CA LYS A 28 12.64 -28.68 -16.98
C LYS A 28 12.50 -28.78 -15.46
N GLU A 29 13.59 -29.06 -14.76
CA GLU A 29 13.61 -29.14 -13.30
C GLU A 29 13.42 -27.77 -12.65
N GLU A 30 14.05 -26.74 -13.19
CA GLU A 30 13.88 -25.36 -12.71
C GLU A 30 12.45 -24.87 -12.92
N VAL A 31 11.86 -25.17 -14.08
CA VAL A 31 10.45 -24.84 -14.36
C VAL A 31 9.52 -25.55 -13.36
N LEU A 32 9.75 -26.81 -13.06
CA LEU A 32 8.94 -27.55 -12.08
C LEU A 32 9.07 -26.99 -10.66
N LYS A 33 10.27 -26.60 -10.25
CA LYS A 33 10.50 -25.96 -8.94
C LYS A 33 9.79 -24.61 -8.86
N GLU A 34 9.87 -23.81 -9.90
CA GLU A 34 9.17 -22.52 -9.96
C GLU A 34 7.65 -22.72 -9.93
N LYS A 35 7.11 -23.64 -10.73
CA LYS A 35 5.67 -23.98 -10.69
C LYS A 35 5.22 -24.36 -9.30
N PHE A 36 5.98 -25.19 -8.61
CA PHE A 36 5.66 -25.60 -7.23
C PHE A 36 5.67 -24.41 -6.26
N THR A 37 6.64 -23.51 -6.41
CA THR A 37 6.76 -22.31 -5.59
C THR A 37 5.58 -21.37 -5.81
N TYR A 38 5.24 -21.09 -7.07
CA TYR A 38 4.11 -20.23 -7.39
C TYR A 38 2.77 -20.85 -7.03
N LEU A 39 2.63 -22.17 -7.20
CA LEU A 39 1.44 -22.90 -6.76
C LEU A 39 1.19 -22.73 -5.26
N LYS A 40 2.23 -22.89 -4.44
CA LYS A 40 2.13 -22.63 -3.00
C LYS A 40 1.80 -21.20 -2.65
N ARG A 41 2.37 -20.25 -3.39
CA ARG A 41 2.08 -18.81 -3.19
C ARG A 41 0.63 -18.49 -3.54
N LEU A 42 0.11 -19.06 -4.63
CA LEU A 42 -1.28 -18.89 -5.05
C LEU A 42 -2.25 -19.54 -4.05
N GLU A 43 -1.94 -20.74 -3.56
CA GLU A 43 -2.73 -21.39 -2.50
C GLU A 43 -2.75 -20.57 -1.21
N ALA A 44 -1.62 -19.94 -0.85
CA ALA A 44 -1.54 -19.07 0.31
C ALA A 44 -2.42 -17.84 0.16
N ILE A 45 -2.54 -17.29 -1.05
CA ILE A 45 -3.45 -16.18 -1.36
C ILE A 45 -4.90 -16.62 -1.20
N GLU A 46 -5.28 -17.78 -1.74
CA GLU A 46 -6.65 -18.33 -1.59
C GLU A 46 -7.00 -18.57 -0.12
N LYS A 47 -6.09 -19.14 0.67
CA LYS A 47 -6.30 -19.38 2.10
C LYS A 47 -6.49 -18.09 2.90
N LYS A 48 -5.91 -17.00 2.45
CA LYS A 48 -6.09 -15.67 3.06
C LYS A 48 -7.34 -14.92 2.58
N GLY A 49 -8.18 -15.58 1.78
CA GLY A 49 -9.41 -15.01 1.25
C GLY A 49 -9.25 -14.24 -0.04
N GLY A 50 -8.10 -14.31 -0.69
CA GLY A 50 -7.88 -13.77 -2.03
C GLY A 50 -8.64 -14.59 -3.08
N LYS A 51 -9.14 -13.90 -4.10
CA LYS A 51 -9.84 -14.56 -5.22
C LYS A 51 -8.87 -14.70 -6.39
N LEU A 52 -8.72 -15.92 -6.89
CA LEU A 52 -8.01 -16.20 -8.12
C LEU A 52 -9.00 -16.37 -9.27
N THR A 53 -8.56 -16.10 -10.50
CA THR A 53 -9.42 -16.24 -11.68
C THR A 53 -9.78 -17.70 -11.97
N LYS A 54 -8.86 -18.61 -11.64
CA LYS A 54 -9.08 -20.07 -11.77
C LYS A 54 -8.25 -20.83 -10.75
N HIS A 55 -8.55 -22.10 -10.59
CA HIS A 55 -7.74 -23.00 -9.79
C HIS A 55 -6.52 -23.47 -10.59
N TYR A 56 -5.34 -23.30 -10.05
CA TYR A 56 -4.07 -23.69 -10.67
C TYR A 56 -3.57 -25.02 -10.15
N THR A 57 -2.97 -25.80 -11.05
CA THR A 57 -2.35 -27.08 -10.75
C THR A 57 -0.94 -27.13 -11.34
N MET A 58 -0.19 -28.21 -11.08
CA MET A 58 1.13 -28.41 -11.67
C MET A 58 1.11 -28.53 -13.21
N GLU A 59 -0.04 -28.82 -13.79
CA GLU A 59 -0.24 -28.87 -15.24
C GLU A 59 -0.46 -27.48 -15.87
N SER A 60 -0.78 -26.48 -15.04
CA SER A 60 -0.97 -25.11 -15.51
C SER A 60 0.34 -24.50 -16.02
N SER A 61 0.24 -23.54 -16.95
CA SER A 61 1.38 -22.83 -17.48
C SER A 61 2.04 -21.98 -16.38
N LEU A 62 3.39 -22.00 -16.32
CA LEU A 62 4.15 -21.18 -15.38
C LEU A 62 3.91 -19.69 -15.60
N ASP A 63 3.82 -19.25 -16.84
CA ASP A 63 3.59 -17.83 -17.18
C ASP A 63 2.23 -17.35 -16.70
N GLU A 64 1.20 -18.17 -16.81
CA GLU A 64 -0.13 -17.86 -16.26
C GLU A 64 -0.11 -17.79 -14.73
N MET A 65 0.61 -18.68 -14.06
CA MET A 65 0.76 -18.68 -12.60
C MET A 65 1.48 -17.43 -12.11
N ILE A 66 2.55 -17.02 -12.80
CA ILE A 66 3.30 -15.80 -12.50
C ILE A 66 2.42 -14.57 -12.69
N GLY A 67 1.73 -14.49 -13.82
CA GLY A 67 0.84 -13.37 -14.14
C GLY A 67 -0.29 -13.22 -13.12
N GLU A 68 -0.91 -14.32 -12.73
CA GLU A 68 -1.96 -14.32 -11.70
C GLU A 68 -1.42 -13.88 -10.32
N TYR A 69 -0.25 -14.39 -9.94
CA TYR A 69 0.39 -14.00 -8.70
C TYR A 69 0.73 -12.51 -8.65
N GLU A 70 1.37 -12.00 -9.71
CA GLU A 70 1.73 -10.59 -9.81
C GLU A 70 0.50 -9.69 -9.78
N THR A 71 -0.56 -10.06 -10.49
CA THR A 71 -1.83 -9.33 -10.47
C THR A 71 -2.44 -9.33 -9.08
N ALA A 72 -2.50 -10.47 -8.40
CA ALA A 72 -3.05 -10.59 -7.07
C ALA A 72 -2.25 -9.78 -6.03
N VAL A 73 -0.93 -9.79 -6.12
CA VAL A 73 -0.05 -8.99 -5.25
C VAL A 73 -0.25 -7.50 -5.50
N SER A 74 -0.29 -7.09 -6.76
CA SER A 74 -0.49 -5.69 -7.15
C SER A 74 -1.84 -5.14 -6.66
N GLU A 75 -2.91 -5.91 -6.81
CA GLU A 75 -4.23 -5.54 -6.29
C GLU A 75 -4.25 -5.44 -4.77
N LYS A 76 -3.58 -6.36 -4.09
CA LYS A 76 -3.45 -6.32 -2.64
C LYS A 76 -2.67 -5.09 -2.17
N GLU A 77 -1.57 -4.78 -2.82
CA GLU A 77 -0.78 -3.57 -2.53
C GLU A 77 -1.60 -2.30 -2.73
N ARG A 78 -2.35 -2.23 -3.84
CA ARG A 78 -3.26 -1.12 -4.12
C ARG A 78 -4.32 -0.97 -3.03
N THR A 79 -4.99 -2.05 -2.67
CA THR A 79 -6.02 -2.06 -1.62
C THR A 79 -5.45 -1.66 -0.27
N ASN A 80 -4.29 -2.19 0.09
CA ASN A 80 -3.61 -1.84 1.33
C ASN A 80 -3.19 -0.37 1.36
N SER A 81 -2.72 0.16 0.23
CA SER A 81 -2.34 1.56 0.09
C SER A 81 -3.54 2.48 0.25
N VAL A 82 -4.68 2.17 -0.38
CA VAL A 82 -5.93 2.92 -0.24
C VAL A 82 -6.39 2.94 1.22
N LYS A 83 -6.39 1.78 1.88
CA LYS A 83 -6.74 1.70 3.31
C LYS A 83 -5.80 2.49 4.20
N PHE A 84 -4.50 2.43 3.93
CA PHE A 84 -3.49 3.18 4.68
C PHE A 84 -3.69 4.70 4.51
N GLN A 85 -3.89 5.16 3.29
CA GLN A 85 -4.17 6.57 3.01
C GLN A 85 -5.47 7.04 3.66
N GLY A 86 -6.51 6.22 3.66
CA GLY A 86 -7.76 6.49 4.36
C GLY A 86 -7.56 6.66 5.87
N LYS A 87 -6.79 5.79 6.49
CA LYS A 87 -6.44 5.89 7.91
C LYS A 87 -5.62 7.14 8.22
N MET A 88 -4.68 7.49 7.35
CA MET A 88 -3.86 8.70 7.51
C MET A 88 -4.71 9.95 7.36
N LEU A 89 -5.63 9.99 6.41
CA LEU A 89 -6.58 11.09 6.26
C LEU A 89 -7.45 11.25 7.50
N MET A 90 -8.02 10.16 8.00
CA MET A 90 -8.84 10.18 9.21
C MET A 90 -8.05 10.67 10.43
N ALA A 91 -6.82 10.21 10.60
CA ALA A 91 -5.95 10.67 11.68
C ALA A 91 -5.66 12.18 11.57
N ALA A 92 -5.37 12.67 10.37
CA ALA A 92 -5.13 14.09 10.13
C ALA A 92 -6.36 14.95 10.40
N VAL A 93 -7.51 14.56 9.88
CA VAL A 93 -8.79 15.28 10.06
C VAL A 93 -9.20 15.31 11.54
N THR A 94 -9.14 14.16 12.21
CA THR A 94 -9.45 14.06 13.63
C THR A 94 -8.48 14.90 14.47
N GLY A 95 -7.20 14.87 14.14
CA GLY A 95 -6.18 15.69 14.80
C GLY A 95 -6.44 17.19 14.64
N LEU A 96 -6.76 17.63 13.42
CA LEU A 96 -7.08 19.01 13.14
C LEU A 96 -8.38 19.48 13.84
N GLU A 97 -9.41 18.67 13.84
CA GLU A 97 -10.65 18.92 14.54
C GLU A 97 -10.40 19.07 16.06
N TYR A 98 -9.62 18.17 16.63
CA TYR A 98 -9.26 18.22 18.05
C TYR A 98 -8.45 19.46 18.39
N LEU A 99 -7.44 19.80 17.60
CA LEU A 99 -6.63 21.00 17.79
C LEU A 99 -7.46 22.28 17.65
N ASN A 100 -8.36 22.29 16.68
CA ASN A 100 -9.27 23.42 16.49
C ASN A 100 -10.21 23.62 17.69
N GLY A 101 -10.71 22.52 18.26
CA GLY A 101 -11.54 22.58 19.48
C GLY A 101 -10.79 23.02 20.74
N LYS A 102 -9.47 22.72 20.80
CA LYS A 102 -8.62 23.09 21.97
C LYS A 102 -8.07 24.51 21.89
N PHE A 103 -7.63 24.92 20.73
CA PHE A 103 -6.87 26.17 20.55
C PHE A 103 -7.65 27.23 19.80
N ASP A 104 -8.68 26.85 19.06
CA ASP A 104 -9.52 27.72 18.22
C ASP A 104 -8.74 28.84 17.50
N PRO A 105 -7.64 28.51 16.77
CA PRO A 105 -6.75 29.52 16.23
C PRO A 105 -7.37 30.34 15.09
N PHE A 106 -8.42 29.82 14.46
CA PHE A 106 -9.03 30.42 13.26
C PHE A 106 -10.52 30.72 13.38
N ASP A 107 -11.11 30.50 14.55
CA ASP A 107 -12.57 30.65 14.77
C ASP A 107 -13.42 29.88 13.75
N VAL A 108 -12.92 28.71 13.36
CA VAL A 108 -13.59 27.84 12.39
C VAL A 108 -14.31 26.72 13.15
N LYS A 109 -15.58 26.55 12.86
CA LYS A 109 -16.39 25.48 13.46
C LYS A 109 -16.18 24.19 12.67
N LEU A 110 -15.31 23.32 13.16
CA LEU A 110 -15.02 22.01 12.56
C LEU A 110 -15.65 20.83 13.32
N GLU A 111 -16.56 21.11 14.23
CA GLU A 111 -17.25 20.06 14.98
C GLU A 111 -18.01 19.12 14.05
N GLY A 112 -17.76 17.83 14.17
CA GLY A 112 -18.38 16.80 13.31
C GLY A 112 -17.72 16.61 11.95
N TRP A 113 -16.63 17.30 11.65
CA TRP A 113 -15.91 17.15 10.37
C TRP A 113 -15.31 15.77 10.21
N ALA A 114 -14.69 15.22 11.26
CA ALA A 114 -14.13 13.87 11.24
C ALA A 114 -15.20 12.81 10.97
N GLU A 115 -16.38 12.95 11.57
CA GLU A 115 -17.50 12.05 11.34
C GLU A 115 -18.01 12.13 9.89
N GLN A 116 -18.15 13.32 9.37
CA GLN A 116 -18.57 13.52 7.97
C GLN A 116 -17.57 12.95 6.97
N VAL A 117 -16.29 13.12 7.20
CA VAL A 117 -15.24 12.53 6.34
C VAL A 117 -15.24 11.02 6.48
N HIS A 118 -15.46 10.49 7.67
CA HIS A 118 -15.55 9.05 7.91
C HIS A 118 -16.72 8.40 7.17
N GLU A 119 -17.88 9.04 7.19
CA GLU A 119 -19.06 8.54 6.46
C GLU A 119 -18.84 8.49 4.94
N ASN A 120 -18.10 9.45 4.42
CA ASN A 120 -17.83 9.58 2.99
C ASN A 120 -16.41 9.11 2.60
N ILE A 121 -15.76 8.33 3.45
CA ILE A 121 -14.37 7.91 3.22
C ILE A 121 -14.18 7.15 1.90
N ASN A 122 -15.19 6.41 1.48
CA ASN A 122 -15.16 5.64 0.24
C ASN A 122 -15.11 6.53 -1.01
N ASP A 123 -15.58 7.77 -0.93
CA ASP A 123 -15.51 8.73 -2.04
C ASP A 123 -14.06 9.13 -2.36
N TYR A 124 -13.17 8.96 -1.38
CA TYR A 124 -11.73 9.24 -1.54
C TYR A 124 -10.94 8.06 -2.07
N ASP A 125 -11.53 6.87 -2.14
CA ASP A 125 -10.83 5.63 -2.53
C ASP A 125 -10.25 5.73 -3.94
N GLU A 126 -10.96 6.34 -4.87
CA GLU A 126 -10.50 6.56 -6.24
C GLU A 126 -9.28 7.48 -6.29
N ILE A 127 -9.33 8.57 -5.52
CA ILE A 127 -8.21 9.52 -5.40
C ILE A 127 -7.00 8.84 -4.76
N PHE A 128 -7.21 8.03 -3.74
CA PHE A 128 -6.14 7.26 -3.10
C PHE A 128 -5.53 6.23 -4.05
N ALA A 129 -6.34 5.60 -4.89
CA ALA A 129 -5.86 4.68 -5.91
C ALA A 129 -4.99 5.40 -6.96
N GLU A 130 -5.40 6.58 -7.42
CA GLU A 130 -4.60 7.41 -8.33
C GLU A 130 -3.28 7.86 -7.69
N LEU A 131 -3.29 8.24 -6.42
CA LEU A 131 -2.09 8.59 -5.67
C LEU A 131 -1.15 7.39 -5.53
N HIS A 132 -1.70 6.21 -5.30
CA HIS A 132 -0.91 4.98 -5.26
C HIS A 132 -0.21 4.72 -6.61
N GLU A 133 -0.92 4.83 -7.71
CA GLU A 133 -0.34 4.64 -9.05
C GLU A 133 0.75 5.67 -9.36
N LYS A 134 0.51 6.92 -8.96
CA LYS A 134 1.46 8.01 -9.19
C LYS A 134 2.76 7.86 -8.40
N TYR A 135 2.68 7.41 -7.16
CA TYR A 135 3.82 7.37 -6.23
C TYR A 135 4.35 5.99 -5.90
N HIS A 136 3.68 4.94 -6.34
CA HIS A 136 4.03 3.54 -6.07
C HIS A 136 5.49 3.19 -6.44
N SER A 137 6.00 3.72 -7.53
CA SER A 137 7.39 3.48 -7.94
C SER A 137 8.41 4.39 -7.25
N LYS A 138 7.99 5.51 -6.68
CA LYS A 138 8.87 6.56 -6.12
C LYS A 138 8.96 6.52 -4.60
N ALA A 139 7.98 5.98 -3.91
CA ALA A 139 7.86 5.99 -2.46
C ALA A 139 7.79 4.58 -1.88
N LYS A 140 8.84 3.78 -2.09
CA LYS A 140 9.02 2.57 -1.28
C LYS A 140 9.48 3.00 0.12
N MET A 141 8.52 3.22 1.00
CA MET A 141 8.80 3.42 2.41
C MET A 141 9.37 2.12 3.00
N ALA A 142 10.47 2.22 3.73
CA ALA A 142 11.04 1.08 4.43
C ALA A 142 9.97 0.46 5.37
N PRO A 143 9.92 -0.88 5.50
CA PRO A 143 8.92 -1.56 6.34
C PRO A 143 8.93 -1.08 7.80
N GLU A 144 10.10 -0.72 8.30
CA GLU A 144 10.29 -0.22 9.66
C GLU A 144 9.55 1.11 9.88
N ILE A 145 9.60 1.99 8.88
CA ILE A 145 8.91 3.28 8.93
C ILE A 145 7.40 3.07 8.85
N LYS A 146 6.92 2.15 8.01
CA LYS A 146 5.50 1.78 7.97
C LYS A 146 5.01 1.27 9.33
N LEU A 147 5.81 0.43 9.98
CA LEU A 147 5.51 -0.08 11.30
C LEU A 147 5.42 1.03 12.36
N LEU A 148 6.38 1.94 12.35
CA LEU A 148 6.38 3.11 13.25
C LEU A 148 5.17 4.00 13.04
N PHE A 149 4.78 4.29 11.80
CA PHE A 149 3.58 5.06 11.50
C PHE A 149 2.32 4.34 11.96
N GLN A 150 2.23 3.03 11.77
CA GLN A 150 1.07 2.26 12.17
C GLN A 150 0.93 2.19 13.69
N LEU A 151 2.02 1.97 14.42
CA LEU A 151 2.04 1.97 15.88
C LEU A 151 1.79 3.36 16.43
N GLY A 152 2.45 4.38 15.88
CA GLY A 152 2.26 5.77 16.28
C GLY A 152 0.83 6.25 16.06
N GLY A 153 0.25 5.95 14.90
CA GLY A 153 -1.14 6.26 14.58
C GLY A 153 -2.12 5.56 15.53
N SER A 154 -1.87 4.30 15.83
CA SER A 154 -2.67 3.52 16.80
C SER A 154 -2.60 4.10 18.22
N ALA A 155 -1.40 4.50 18.66
CA ALA A 155 -1.20 5.11 19.97
C ALA A 155 -1.90 6.48 20.09
N ILE A 156 -1.80 7.30 19.05
CA ILE A 156 -2.49 8.60 18.98
C ILE A 156 -3.99 8.39 19.00
N MET A 157 -4.51 7.45 18.22
CA MET A 157 -5.93 7.12 18.18
C MET A 157 -6.46 6.66 19.53
N LEU A 158 -5.71 5.79 20.22
CA LEU A 158 -6.02 5.33 21.55
C LEU A 158 -6.02 6.48 22.57
N HIS A 159 -5.01 7.34 22.51
CA HIS A 159 -4.91 8.52 23.38
C HIS A 159 -6.09 9.47 23.18
N MET A 160 -6.46 9.75 21.93
CA MET A 160 -7.60 10.59 21.61
C MET A 160 -8.91 9.97 22.11
N THR A 161 -9.12 8.67 21.88
CA THR A 161 -10.29 7.94 22.35
C THR A 161 -10.40 8.00 23.87
N ASN A 162 -9.32 7.74 24.60
CA ASN A 162 -9.30 7.81 26.05
C ASN A 162 -9.55 9.23 26.58
N THR A 163 -9.02 10.24 25.90
CA THR A 163 -9.24 11.65 26.26
C THR A 163 -10.69 12.06 26.03
N MET A 164 -11.30 11.62 24.93
CA MET A 164 -12.72 11.87 24.63
C MET A 164 -13.63 11.18 25.66
N PHE A 165 -13.33 9.94 26.06
CA PHE A 165 -14.09 9.25 27.10
C PHE A 165 -14.01 9.97 28.45
N LYS A 166 -12.85 10.44 28.87
CA LYS A 166 -12.69 11.26 30.08
C LYS A 166 -13.45 12.58 30.02
N SER A 167 -13.51 13.19 28.83
CA SER A 167 -14.26 14.43 28.61
C SER A 167 -15.78 14.21 28.57
N SER A 168 -16.22 13.04 28.08
CA SER A 168 -17.64 12.70 27.97
C SER A 168 -18.27 12.21 29.28
N MET A 169 -17.45 11.82 30.26
CA MET A 169 -17.89 11.33 31.57
C MET A 169 -17.24 12.10 32.71
N PRO A 170 -17.38 13.45 32.77
CA PRO A 170 -16.79 14.22 33.88
C PRO A 170 -17.43 13.97 35.21
N GLY A 171 -18.59 13.32 35.25
CA GLY A 171 -19.32 13.04 36.47
C GLY A 171 -18.99 11.73 37.18
N MET A 172 -18.32 10.78 36.51
CA MET A 172 -18.05 9.47 37.13
C MET A 172 -16.97 9.51 38.20
N ASP A 173 -15.90 10.25 37.99
CA ASP A 173 -14.83 10.43 38.96
C ASP A 173 -15.34 11.22 40.21
N ASP A 174 -16.20 12.21 40.00
CA ASP A 174 -16.83 12.96 41.07
C ASP A 174 -17.84 12.13 41.85
N ILE A 175 -18.60 11.29 41.17
CA ILE A 175 -19.55 10.36 41.81
C ILE A 175 -18.81 9.31 42.65
N MET A 176 -17.70 8.78 42.14
CA MET A 176 -16.85 7.85 42.88
C MET A 176 -16.16 8.49 44.08
N ARG A 177 -15.81 9.78 44.01
CA ARG A 177 -15.23 10.52 45.13
C ARG A 177 -16.24 10.91 46.18
N GLN A 178 -17.48 11.17 45.78
CA GLN A 178 -18.55 11.56 46.72
C GLN A 178 -19.21 10.38 47.42
N ASN A 179 -19.11 9.18 46.86
CA ASN A 179 -19.66 7.96 47.45
C ASN A 179 -18.62 6.83 47.50
N PRO A 180 -17.70 6.86 48.47
CA PRO A 180 -16.72 5.79 48.65
C PRO A 180 -17.36 4.46 49.08
N ASP A 181 -18.61 4.48 49.53
CA ASP A 181 -19.35 3.29 49.96
C ASP A 181 -19.90 2.43 48.80
N LEU A 182 -19.78 2.87 47.55
CA LEU A 182 -20.15 2.11 46.34
C LEU A 182 -19.05 1.17 45.84
N MET A 183 -17.93 1.18 46.47
CA MET A 183 -16.86 0.22 46.29
C MET A 183 -16.91 -0.78 47.43
#